data_ce82f6a54b82da22a5e83e23d218066b
#
_entry.id   ce82f6a54b82da22a5e83e23d218066b
#
_cell.length_a   1.000
_cell.length_b   1.000
_cell.length_c   1.000
_cell.angle_alpha   90.00
_cell.angle_beta   90.00
_cell.angle_gamma   90.00
#
_symmetry.space_group_name_H-M   'P 1'
#
loop_
_entity.id
_entity.type
_entity.pdbx_description
1 polymer ?
#
loop_
_entity_poly.entity_id
_entity_poly.type
_entity_poly.pdbx_seq_one_letter_code
_entity_poly.pdbx_strand_id
1 'polypeptide(L)'
;MAHFESLNPATGQVVATHEIFTKEAVDGAVKLAKSAAVQWQEMGFRGRAKVLKAWAKEISANLDKYAQLISDETGKPFDDAKLETSIAISHIGWVARKAELYLRPHKRNSGILMFNMKSEVQRVPYGVVGIIGPWNYPIFTPMGSIAYALAAGNTVVFKPSEFTPGVGILLEESFNKVAPIQHIFKCITGLGETGKFLSEAPINKLAFTGSTRTAKLVAESCAKNMIPVVLECGGKDPVIVDKDANIKLAAEYAVWSAMANAGQSCIGAERVYVHARVAAAFTDAVVSAVNDLKVGHHYGPATMPKQLEIIKKHVSDATAAGADILIGDVDSIGDRFVSPVVMANVPETCSAMTDETFGPTIAINTVQNIEEAISLSNASEYGLGASVFSRRNGEKIAAQLECGAVTVNTVFSFMAVPSVPFGGAKQSGYGRIHGPEGLHEFTYARSVVRKRYEIPLRVTSFQRKEWQTKVVVFLTKFFN
;
A
#
# COMPACT_ATOMS: atom_id res chain seq x y z
N MET A 1 27.91 -11.65 14.91
CA MET A 1 26.91 -10.88 14.15
C MET A 1 26.23 -9.92 15.10
N ALA A 2 25.89 -8.72 14.65
CA ALA A 2 25.14 -7.77 15.48
C ALA A 2 23.67 -8.18 15.56
N HIS A 3 23.02 -7.88 16.68
CA HIS A 3 21.62 -8.22 16.92
C HIS A 3 20.84 -6.99 17.38
N PHE A 4 19.54 -7.04 17.25
CA PHE A 4 18.59 -6.08 17.80
C PHE A 4 17.37 -6.80 18.37
N GLU A 5 16.60 -6.14 19.18
CA GLU A 5 15.44 -6.71 19.86
C GLU A 5 14.15 -6.08 19.31
N SER A 6 13.14 -6.91 19.04
CA SER A 6 11.77 -6.44 18.93
C SER A 6 11.13 -6.37 20.31
N LEU A 7 10.36 -5.32 20.57
CA LEU A 7 9.77 -5.05 21.86
C LEU A 7 8.25 -5.03 21.75
N ASN A 8 7.58 -5.53 22.79
CA ASN A 8 6.15 -5.30 22.96
C ASN A 8 5.92 -3.83 23.35
N PRO A 9 5.24 -3.02 22.51
CA PRO A 9 5.12 -1.58 22.76
C PRO A 9 4.22 -1.26 23.97
N ALA A 10 3.33 -2.17 24.37
CA ALA A 10 2.48 -1.97 25.55
C ALA A 10 3.27 -2.16 26.86
N THR A 11 4.17 -3.13 26.91
CA THR A 11 4.89 -3.52 28.14
C THR A 11 6.35 -3.11 28.15
N GLY A 12 6.97 -2.96 26.97
CA GLY A 12 8.41 -2.76 26.81
C GLY A 12 9.24 -4.04 26.96
N GLN A 13 8.60 -5.19 27.11
CA GLN A 13 9.29 -6.48 27.21
C GLN A 13 9.82 -6.91 25.83
N VAL A 14 10.96 -7.60 25.84
CA VAL A 14 11.55 -8.19 24.64
C VAL A 14 10.66 -9.30 24.13
N VAL A 15 10.23 -9.21 22.86
CA VAL A 15 9.50 -10.28 22.17
C VAL A 15 10.48 -11.29 21.61
N ALA A 16 11.51 -10.82 20.91
CA ALA A 16 12.56 -11.68 20.36
C ALA A 16 13.83 -10.88 20.01
N THR A 17 14.94 -11.60 19.84
CA THR A 17 16.22 -11.07 19.37
C THR A 17 16.46 -11.51 17.93
N HIS A 18 16.87 -10.57 17.08
CA HIS A 18 17.01 -10.77 15.65
C HIS A 18 18.42 -10.39 15.16
N GLU A 19 18.91 -11.10 14.15
CA GLU A 19 20.17 -10.78 13.50
C GLU A 19 20.06 -9.51 12.65
N ILE A 20 21.13 -8.70 12.62
CA ILE A 20 21.27 -7.59 11.66
C ILE A 20 22.03 -8.09 10.44
N PHE A 21 21.36 -8.19 9.30
CA PHE A 21 21.97 -8.59 8.04
C PHE A 21 22.96 -7.53 7.55
N THR A 22 24.21 -7.95 7.35
CA THR A 22 25.24 -7.11 6.72
C THR A 22 25.00 -6.97 5.22
N LYS A 23 25.77 -6.08 4.57
CA LYS A 23 25.69 -5.94 3.10
C LYS A 23 25.95 -7.24 2.38
N GLU A 24 26.97 -7.99 2.80
CA GLU A 24 27.35 -9.29 2.21
C GLU A 24 26.24 -10.33 2.38
N ALA A 25 25.56 -10.34 3.54
CA ALA A 25 24.42 -11.25 3.79
C ALA A 25 23.22 -10.90 2.91
N VAL A 26 22.92 -9.59 2.71
CA VAL A 26 21.88 -9.12 1.80
C VAL A 26 22.20 -9.49 0.35
N ASP A 27 23.43 -9.22 -0.12
CA ASP A 27 23.89 -9.58 -1.46
C ASP A 27 23.82 -11.10 -1.69
N GLY A 28 24.17 -11.90 -0.66
CA GLY A 28 24.04 -13.36 -0.65
C GLY A 28 22.59 -13.81 -0.79
N ALA A 29 21.67 -13.21 -0.05
CA ALA A 29 20.22 -13.51 -0.14
C ALA A 29 19.67 -13.19 -1.54
N VAL A 30 20.04 -12.05 -2.13
CA VAL A 30 19.65 -11.67 -3.49
C VAL A 30 20.21 -12.63 -4.53
N LYS A 31 21.47 -13.07 -4.38
CA LYS A 31 22.09 -14.05 -5.28
C LYS A 31 21.37 -15.41 -5.24
N LEU A 32 20.99 -15.89 -4.05
CA LEU A 32 20.23 -17.14 -3.89
C LEU A 32 18.82 -17.00 -4.51
N ALA A 33 18.13 -15.89 -4.25
CA ALA A 33 16.84 -15.61 -4.86
C ALA A 33 16.92 -15.56 -6.40
N LYS A 34 17.99 -14.97 -6.96
CA LYS A 34 18.23 -14.93 -8.40
C LYS A 34 18.42 -16.34 -8.99
N SER A 35 19.12 -17.23 -8.30
CA SER A 35 19.31 -18.62 -8.76
C SER A 35 18.00 -19.42 -8.78
N ALA A 36 17.08 -19.13 -7.84
CA ALA A 36 15.76 -19.79 -7.76
C ALA A 36 14.75 -19.27 -8.78
N ALA A 37 14.95 -18.05 -9.30
CA ALA A 37 13.97 -17.37 -10.15
C ALA A 37 13.59 -18.14 -11.42
N VAL A 38 14.57 -18.80 -12.06
CA VAL A 38 14.33 -19.57 -13.31
C VAL A 38 13.38 -20.74 -13.04
N GLN A 39 13.68 -21.55 -12.02
CA GLN A 39 12.85 -22.71 -11.66
C GLN A 39 11.43 -22.26 -11.23
N TRP A 40 11.33 -21.14 -10.50
CA TRP A 40 10.03 -20.57 -10.10
C TRP A 40 9.20 -20.14 -11.32
N GLN A 41 9.83 -19.54 -12.32
CA GLN A 41 9.17 -19.16 -13.57
C GLN A 41 8.72 -20.38 -14.37
N GLU A 42 9.54 -21.43 -14.46
CA GLU A 42 9.27 -22.68 -15.17
C GLU A 42 8.06 -23.45 -14.59
N MET A 43 7.72 -23.26 -13.31
CA MET A 43 6.49 -23.81 -12.73
C MET A 43 5.22 -23.31 -13.41
N GLY A 44 5.28 -22.22 -14.15
CA GLY A 44 4.14 -21.59 -14.82
C GLY A 44 3.08 -21.06 -13.84
N PHE A 45 2.03 -20.47 -14.35
CA PHE A 45 0.97 -19.89 -13.52
C PHE A 45 0.28 -20.92 -12.63
N ARG A 46 -0.01 -22.12 -13.15
CA ARG A 46 -0.73 -23.16 -12.41
C ARG A 46 0.11 -23.73 -11.26
N GLY A 47 1.40 -23.94 -11.49
CA GLY A 47 2.33 -24.41 -10.44
C GLY A 47 2.43 -23.39 -9.31
N ARG A 48 2.69 -22.13 -9.62
CA ARG A 48 2.74 -21.04 -8.64
C ARG A 48 1.42 -20.86 -7.89
N ALA A 49 0.29 -20.92 -8.59
CA ALA A 49 -1.04 -20.84 -7.96
C ALA A 49 -1.27 -21.96 -6.94
N LYS A 50 -0.78 -23.17 -7.21
CA LYS A 50 -0.86 -24.29 -6.26
C LYS A 50 -0.09 -24.00 -4.97
N VAL A 51 1.13 -23.48 -5.09
CA VAL A 51 1.96 -23.10 -3.93
C VAL A 51 1.31 -21.98 -3.13
N LEU A 52 0.85 -20.91 -3.80
CA LEU A 52 0.21 -19.78 -3.13
C LEU A 52 -1.09 -20.19 -2.40
N LYS A 53 -1.89 -21.08 -2.99
CA LYS A 53 -3.09 -21.63 -2.31
C LYS A 53 -2.70 -22.46 -1.09
N ALA A 54 -1.62 -23.25 -1.17
CA ALA A 54 -1.12 -24.02 -0.04
C ALA A 54 -0.60 -23.08 1.06
N TRP A 55 0.08 -22.00 0.69
CA TRP A 55 0.53 -20.98 1.64
C TRP A 55 -0.62 -20.27 2.33
N ALA A 56 -1.64 -19.81 1.58
CA ALA A 56 -2.85 -19.25 2.18
C ALA A 56 -3.51 -20.19 3.19
N LYS A 57 -3.54 -21.50 2.89
CA LYS A 57 -4.07 -22.52 3.80
C LYS A 57 -3.17 -22.70 5.05
N GLU A 58 -1.84 -22.68 4.89
CA GLU A 58 -0.89 -22.78 6.00
C GLU A 58 -1.02 -21.57 6.95
N ILE A 59 -1.11 -20.34 6.42
CA ILE A 59 -1.36 -19.15 7.23
C ILE A 59 -2.72 -19.25 7.95
N SER A 60 -3.77 -19.67 7.24
CA SER A 60 -5.11 -19.83 7.81
C SER A 60 -5.15 -20.86 8.94
N ALA A 61 -4.43 -21.96 8.80
CA ALA A 61 -4.33 -23.00 9.84
C ALA A 61 -3.58 -22.53 11.10
N ASN A 62 -2.74 -21.48 10.98
CA ASN A 62 -1.95 -20.90 12.05
C ASN A 62 -2.38 -19.46 12.38
N LEU A 63 -3.63 -19.10 12.09
CA LEU A 63 -4.14 -17.72 12.20
C LEU A 63 -3.88 -17.10 13.58
N ASP A 64 -4.13 -17.86 14.65
CA ASP A 64 -3.93 -17.38 16.01
C ASP A 64 -2.45 -17.14 16.36
N LYS A 65 -1.53 -17.93 15.80
CA LYS A 65 -0.08 -17.72 15.94
C LYS A 65 0.36 -16.41 15.30
N TYR A 66 -0.15 -16.11 14.11
CA TYR A 66 0.10 -14.83 13.43
C TYR A 66 -0.49 -13.66 14.23
N ALA A 67 -1.75 -13.78 14.63
CA ALA A 67 -2.43 -12.73 15.38
C ALA A 67 -1.74 -12.43 16.71
N GLN A 68 -1.27 -13.47 17.43
CA GLN A 68 -0.55 -13.27 18.68
C GLN A 68 0.77 -12.53 18.44
N LEU A 69 1.57 -12.96 17.45
CA LEU A 69 2.84 -12.31 17.15
C LEU A 69 2.68 -10.86 16.69
N ILE A 70 1.67 -10.60 15.85
CA ILE A 70 1.32 -9.22 15.45
C ILE A 70 0.93 -8.39 16.67
N SER A 71 0.08 -8.93 17.56
CA SER A 71 -0.31 -8.25 18.79
C SER A 71 0.89 -7.99 19.69
N ASP A 72 1.80 -8.96 19.83
CA ASP A 72 3.01 -8.81 20.66
C ASP A 72 3.96 -7.73 20.12
N GLU A 73 4.18 -7.66 18.79
CA GLU A 73 5.12 -6.71 18.19
C GLU A 73 4.50 -5.33 17.91
N THR A 74 3.17 -5.22 17.76
CA THR A 74 2.51 -3.93 17.44
C THR A 74 1.69 -3.36 18.59
N GLY A 75 1.31 -4.19 19.54
CA GLY A 75 0.38 -3.84 20.60
C GLY A 75 -1.10 -3.75 20.18
N LYS A 76 -1.45 -4.01 18.91
CA LYS A 76 -2.85 -3.97 18.45
C LYS A 76 -3.69 -5.09 19.10
N PRO A 77 -5.01 -4.90 19.26
CA PRO A 77 -5.90 -5.93 19.75
C PRO A 77 -5.81 -7.23 18.94
N PHE A 78 -5.91 -8.35 19.64
CA PHE A 78 -5.77 -9.68 19.02
C PHE A 78 -6.76 -9.94 17.87
N ASP A 79 -8.00 -9.50 18.03
CA ASP A 79 -9.03 -9.66 17.00
C ASP A 79 -8.73 -8.79 15.76
N ASP A 80 -8.17 -7.59 15.93
CA ASP A 80 -7.72 -6.75 14.80
C ASP A 80 -6.56 -7.40 14.06
N ALA A 81 -5.62 -8.04 14.78
CA ALA A 81 -4.54 -8.82 14.18
C ALA A 81 -5.05 -10.03 13.39
N LYS A 82 -6.14 -10.68 13.85
CA LYS A 82 -6.83 -11.75 13.10
C LYS A 82 -7.47 -11.22 11.82
N LEU A 83 -8.15 -10.07 11.90
CA LEU A 83 -8.77 -9.45 10.73
C LEU A 83 -7.71 -9.06 9.70
N GLU A 84 -6.62 -8.43 10.12
CA GLU A 84 -5.49 -8.10 9.25
C GLU A 84 -4.95 -9.35 8.52
N THR A 85 -4.70 -10.42 9.26
CA THR A 85 -4.21 -11.69 8.71
C THR A 85 -5.20 -12.29 7.71
N SER A 86 -6.51 -12.21 8.01
CA SER A 86 -7.58 -12.74 7.16
C SER A 86 -7.65 -11.99 5.82
N ILE A 87 -7.45 -10.66 5.84
CA ILE A 87 -7.39 -9.85 4.62
C ILE A 87 -6.17 -10.25 3.78
N ALA A 88 -4.99 -10.43 4.40
CA ALA A 88 -3.79 -10.89 3.71
C ALA A 88 -4.00 -12.25 3.01
N ILE A 89 -4.64 -13.21 3.69
CA ILE A 89 -5.01 -14.52 3.11
C ILE A 89 -5.92 -14.35 1.89
N SER A 90 -6.89 -13.43 1.96
CA SER A 90 -7.80 -13.13 0.84
C SER A 90 -7.04 -12.65 -0.40
N HIS A 91 -6.03 -11.78 -0.22
CA HIS A 91 -5.16 -11.31 -1.31
C HIS A 91 -4.33 -12.43 -1.93
N ILE A 92 -3.70 -13.29 -1.12
CA ILE A 92 -2.98 -14.47 -1.63
C ILE A 92 -3.93 -15.36 -2.46
N GLY A 93 -5.13 -15.62 -1.94
CA GLY A 93 -6.14 -16.40 -2.62
C GLY A 93 -6.60 -15.79 -3.95
N TRP A 94 -6.72 -14.47 -4.02
CA TRP A 94 -7.10 -13.76 -5.23
C TRP A 94 -6.02 -13.84 -6.32
N VAL A 95 -4.77 -13.52 -6.01
CA VAL A 95 -3.67 -13.58 -6.99
C VAL A 95 -3.45 -15.00 -7.50
N ALA A 96 -3.55 -16.00 -6.62
CA ALA A 96 -3.45 -17.40 -7.00
C ALA A 96 -4.51 -17.85 -8.03
N ARG A 97 -5.69 -17.21 -8.01
CA ARG A 97 -6.77 -17.51 -8.98
C ARG A 97 -6.71 -16.65 -10.23
N LYS A 98 -6.15 -15.44 -10.15
CA LYS A 98 -6.33 -14.40 -11.17
C LYS A 98 -5.06 -14.05 -11.95
N ALA A 99 -3.85 -14.38 -11.44
CA ALA A 99 -2.59 -14.00 -12.10
C ALA A 99 -2.51 -14.48 -13.57
N GLU A 100 -2.89 -15.71 -13.87
CA GLU A 100 -2.90 -16.22 -15.25
C GLU A 100 -3.80 -15.39 -16.18
N LEU A 101 -4.98 -14.98 -15.70
CA LEU A 101 -5.93 -14.19 -16.50
C LEU A 101 -5.32 -12.85 -16.95
N TYR A 102 -4.66 -12.16 -16.04
CA TYR A 102 -4.15 -10.81 -16.28
C TYR A 102 -2.73 -10.78 -16.88
N LEU A 103 -1.94 -11.82 -16.67
CA LEU A 103 -0.53 -11.84 -17.09
C LEU A 103 -0.24 -12.72 -18.31
N ARG A 104 -1.19 -13.53 -18.78
CA ARG A 104 -1.02 -14.31 -20.01
C ARG A 104 -0.82 -13.40 -21.22
N PRO A 105 -0.17 -13.88 -22.30
CA PRO A 105 -0.01 -13.10 -23.52
C PRO A 105 -1.35 -12.62 -24.09
N HIS A 106 -1.43 -11.33 -24.41
CA HIS A 106 -2.61 -10.70 -24.99
C HIS A 106 -2.35 -10.30 -26.44
N LYS A 107 -3.18 -10.80 -27.37
CA LYS A 107 -3.14 -10.39 -28.76
C LYS A 107 -3.45 -8.90 -28.90
N ARG A 108 -2.79 -8.24 -29.85
CA ARG A 108 -3.02 -6.85 -30.24
C ARG A 108 -3.30 -6.75 -31.72
N ASN A 109 -4.08 -5.76 -32.11
CA ASN A 109 -4.30 -5.45 -33.51
C ASN A 109 -3.00 -4.89 -34.10
N SER A 110 -2.55 -5.47 -35.22
CA SER A 110 -1.31 -5.05 -35.90
C SER A 110 -1.52 -3.82 -36.78
N GLY A 111 -2.74 -3.35 -36.97
CA GLY A 111 -3.08 -2.25 -37.87
C GLY A 111 -3.03 -2.67 -39.35
N ILE A 112 -3.58 -1.81 -40.22
CA ILE A 112 -3.74 -2.13 -41.63
C ILE A 112 -2.41 -2.23 -42.36
N LEU A 113 -1.43 -1.45 -41.97
CA LEU A 113 -0.09 -1.47 -42.61
C LEU A 113 0.73 -2.73 -42.28
N MET A 114 0.34 -3.42 -41.20
CA MET A 114 1.02 -4.63 -40.70
C MET A 114 0.05 -5.82 -40.56
N PHE A 115 -0.99 -5.89 -41.39
CA PHE A 115 -2.01 -6.92 -41.35
C PHE A 115 -1.48 -8.35 -41.48
N ASN A 116 -0.31 -8.51 -42.10
CA ASN A 116 0.39 -9.79 -42.24
C ASN A 116 1.21 -10.17 -41.01
N MET A 117 1.19 -9.34 -39.96
CA MET A 117 1.85 -9.63 -38.69
C MET A 117 0.86 -10.18 -37.66
N LYS A 118 1.36 -10.92 -36.68
CA LYS A 118 0.69 -11.27 -35.44
C LYS A 118 1.39 -10.53 -34.30
N SER A 119 0.68 -9.67 -33.63
CA SER A 119 1.20 -8.88 -32.51
C SER A 119 0.60 -9.36 -31.20
N GLU A 120 1.44 -9.45 -30.19
CA GLU A 120 1.03 -9.76 -28.83
C GLU A 120 1.89 -9.00 -27.81
N VAL A 121 1.32 -8.76 -26.64
CA VAL A 121 2.03 -8.24 -25.46
C VAL A 121 2.14 -9.37 -24.46
N GLN A 122 3.36 -9.66 -24.04
CA GLN A 122 3.70 -10.61 -22.98
C GLN A 122 4.05 -9.85 -21.70
N ARG A 123 3.63 -10.36 -20.55
CA ARG A 123 4.05 -9.87 -19.23
C ARG A 123 5.19 -10.74 -18.74
N VAL A 124 6.35 -10.13 -18.56
CA VAL A 124 7.58 -10.82 -18.17
C VAL A 124 7.93 -10.41 -16.74
N PRO A 125 8.11 -11.37 -15.80
CA PRO A 125 8.55 -11.05 -14.45
C PRO A 125 9.92 -10.36 -14.45
N TYR A 126 10.13 -9.44 -13.52
CA TYR A 126 11.42 -8.73 -13.39
C TYR A 126 12.56 -9.67 -12.99
N GLY A 127 12.31 -10.63 -12.11
CA GLY A 127 13.33 -11.53 -11.56
C GLY A 127 13.32 -11.52 -10.03
N VAL A 128 14.26 -10.80 -9.40
CA VAL A 128 14.28 -10.62 -7.95
C VAL A 128 13.62 -9.30 -7.59
N VAL A 129 12.63 -9.35 -6.70
CA VAL A 129 11.95 -8.16 -6.16
C VAL A 129 12.36 -7.97 -4.71
N GLY A 130 12.97 -6.81 -4.41
CA GLY A 130 13.17 -6.34 -3.05
C GLY A 130 11.87 -5.73 -2.51
N ILE A 131 11.52 -6.03 -1.26
CA ILE A 131 10.34 -5.45 -0.60
C ILE A 131 10.77 -4.95 0.77
N ILE A 132 10.43 -3.69 1.08
CA ILE A 132 10.63 -3.08 2.40
C ILE A 132 9.26 -2.76 2.95
N GLY A 133 8.87 -3.40 4.05
CA GLY A 133 7.55 -3.31 4.64
C GLY A 133 7.49 -2.44 5.89
N PRO A 134 6.28 -1.91 6.21
CA PRO A 134 6.03 -1.08 7.38
C PRO A 134 5.75 -1.94 8.62
N TRP A 135 5.62 -1.26 9.77
CA TRP A 135 5.34 -1.89 11.06
C TRP A 135 3.86 -1.89 11.45
N ASN A 136 3.04 -1.00 10.90
CA ASN A 136 1.66 -0.76 11.36
C ASN A 136 0.67 -1.87 10.96
N TYR A 137 0.84 -2.44 9.78
CA TYR A 137 0.12 -3.61 9.27
C TYR A 137 1.13 -4.61 8.68
N PRO A 138 1.88 -5.32 9.55
CA PRO A 138 3.11 -6.03 9.15
C PRO A 138 2.89 -7.28 8.29
N ILE A 139 1.68 -7.82 8.24
CA ILE A 139 1.33 -8.91 7.33
C ILE A 139 0.55 -8.43 6.12
N PHE A 140 -0.47 -7.56 6.30
CA PHE A 140 -1.35 -7.17 5.22
C PHE A 140 -0.65 -6.28 4.18
N THR A 141 0.00 -5.20 4.63
CA THR A 141 0.59 -4.23 3.70
C THR A 141 1.67 -4.85 2.81
N PRO A 142 2.70 -5.56 3.32
CA PRO A 142 3.70 -6.17 2.46
C PRO A 142 3.13 -7.30 1.60
N MET A 143 2.02 -7.95 2.01
CA MET A 143 1.40 -9.01 1.22
C MET A 143 0.86 -8.51 -0.13
N GLY A 144 0.45 -7.25 -0.23
CA GLY A 144 0.10 -6.59 -1.48
C GLY A 144 1.24 -6.53 -2.50
N SER A 145 2.49 -6.63 -2.04
CA SER A 145 3.66 -6.74 -2.90
C SER A 145 4.17 -8.18 -2.98
N ILE A 146 4.31 -8.89 -1.86
CA ILE A 146 4.88 -10.24 -1.79
C ILE A 146 4.07 -11.23 -2.64
N ALA A 147 2.77 -11.37 -2.38
CA ALA A 147 1.94 -12.35 -3.08
C ALA A 147 1.81 -12.02 -4.57
N TYR A 148 1.75 -10.74 -4.93
CA TYR A 148 1.65 -10.28 -6.31
C TYR A 148 2.95 -10.50 -7.08
N ALA A 149 4.11 -10.21 -6.49
CA ALA A 149 5.42 -10.50 -7.08
C ALA A 149 5.62 -12.01 -7.30
N LEU A 150 5.31 -12.84 -6.29
CA LEU A 150 5.40 -14.30 -6.38
C LEU A 150 4.46 -14.86 -7.45
N ALA A 151 3.19 -14.42 -7.50
CA ALA A 151 2.23 -14.85 -8.50
C ALA A 151 2.65 -14.48 -9.92
N ALA A 152 3.26 -13.30 -10.09
CA ALA A 152 3.81 -12.85 -11.37
C ALA A 152 5.02 -13.69 -11.84
N GLY A 153 5.69 -14.42 -10.94
CA GLY A 153 6.83 -15.28 -11.25
C GLY A 153 8.19 -14.71 -10.81
N ASN A 154 8.19 -13.70 -9.95
CA ASN A 154 9.39 -13.19 -9.32
C ASN A 154 9.73 -13.99 -8.06
N THR A 155 10.99 -13.94 -7.65
CA THR A 155 11.42 -14.25 -6.29
C THR A 155 11.45 -12.97 -5.45
N VAL A 156 11.39 -13.11 -4.14
CA VAL A 156 11.25 -12.00 -3.20
C VAL A 156 12.32 -12.02 -2.13
N VAL A 157 12.96 -10.88 -1.90
CA VAL A 157 13.77 -10.61 -0.70
C VAL A 157 13.05 -9.51 0.09
N PHE A 158 12.55 -9.88 1.27
CA PHE A 158 11.70 -9.04 2.10
C PHE A 158 12.43 -8.55 3.34
N LYS A 159 12.48 -7.23 3.53
CA LYS A 159 12.90 -6.62 4.79
C LYS A 159 11.67 -6.08 5.53
N PRO A 160 11.20 -6.74 6.58
CA PRO A 160 10.19 -6.17 7.48
C PRO A 160 10.74 -4.97 8.24
N SER A 161 9.85 -4.19 8.86
CA SER A 161 10.29 -3.16 9.81
C SER A 161 11.03 -3.80 11.00
N GLU A 162 11.94 -3.04 11.58
CA GLU A 162 12.64 -3.39 12.82
C GLU A 162 11.72 -3.52 14.03
N PHE A 163 10.53 -2.95 13.97
CA PHE A 163 9.53 -3.08 15.03
C PHE A 163 8.73 -4.37 14.94
N THR A 164 8.66 -5.01 13.77
CA THR A 164 7.83 -6.20 13.51
C THR A 164 8.58 -7.27 12.69
N PRO A 165 9.83 -7.60 13.04
CA PRO A 165 10.65 -8.53 12.26
C PRO A 165 10.16 -9.97 12.36
N GLY A 166 9.58 -10.36 13.50
CA GLY A 166 9.09 -11.72 13.75
C GLY A 166 7.99 -12.12 12.79
N VAL A 167 7.08 -11.20 12.44
CA VAL A 167 6.03 -11.46 11.45
C VAL A 167 6.63 -11.79 10.09
N GLY A 168 7.68 -11.06 9.66
CA GLY A 168 8.38 -11.33 8.39
C GLY A 168 9.06 -12.70 8.36
N ILE A 169 9.71 -13.09 9.46
CA ILE A 169 10.34 -14.40 9.63
C ILE A 169 9.29 -15.51 9.55
N LEU A 170 8.17 -15.36 10.26
CA LEU A 170 7.08 -16.34 10.26
C LEU A 170 6.46 -16.51 8.87
N LEU A 171 6.38 -15.42 8.07
CA LEU A 171 5.94 -15.49 6.67
C LEU A 171 6.92 -16.31 5.82
N GLU A 172 8.23 -16.11 5.95
CA GLU A 172 9.24 -16.92 5.25
C GLU A 172 9.14 -18.38 5.64
N GLU A 173 9.11 -18.69 6.95
CA GLU A 173 9.00 -20.04 7.46
C GLU A 173 7.78 -20.78 6.90
N SER A 174 6.61 -20.13 6.95
CA SER A 174 5.36 -20.72 6.46
C SER A 174 5.35 -20.93 4.96
N PHE A 175 5.96 -20.02 4.18
CA PHE A 175 6.11 -20.18 2.74
C PHE A 175 7.03 -21.34 2.41
N ASN A 176 8.18 -21.46 3.08
CA ASN A 176 9.17 -22.51 2.86
C ASN A 176 8.66 -23.91 3.19
N LYS A 177 7.68 -24.04 4.10
CA LYS A 177 7.00 -25.32 4.36
C LYS A 177 6.24 -25.88 3.16
N VAL A 178 5.71 -24.99 2.29
CA VAL A 178 4.85 -25.37 1.17
C VAL A 178 5.51 -25.19 -0.20
N ALA A 179 6.60 -24.44 -0.26
CA ALA A 179 7.34 -24.19 -1.49
C ALA A 179 8.23 -25.40 -1.85
N PRO A 180 8.15 -25.92 -3.09
CA PRO A 180 8.97 -27.05 -3.52
C PRO A 180 10.43 -26.66 -3.85
N ILE A 181 10.72 -25.36 -3.90
CA ILE A 181 12.01 -24.78 -4.29
C ILE A 181 12.45 -23.83 -3.18
N GLN A 182 13.71 -23.92 -2.77
CA GLN A 182 14.30 -23.03 -1.78
C GLN A 182 14.59 -21.62 -2.36
N HIS A 183 14.69 -20.63 -1.49
CA HIS A 183 15.11 -19.25 -1.82
C HIS A 183 14.18 -18.45 -2.75
N ILE A 184 12.92 -18.88 -2.92
CA ILE A 184 11.91 -18.11 -3.66
C ILE A 184 11.47 -16.91 -2.84
N PHE A 185 11.31 -17.07 -1.53
CA PHE A 185 10.98 -16.02 -0.59
C PHE A 185 11.97 -16.04 0.56
N LYS A 186 12.69 -14.92 0.77
CA LYS A 186 13.67 -14.75 1.83
C LYS A 186 13.37 -13.49 2.63
N CYS A 187 13.28 -13.63 3.94
CA CYS A 187 13.23 -12.52 4.89
C CYS A 187 14.66 -12.16 5.33
N ILE A 188 14.97 -10.87 5.33
CA ILE A 188 16.21 -10.32 5.88
C ILE A 188 15.85 -9.31 6.97
N THR A 189 16.44 -9.46 8.16
CA THR A 189 16.19 -8.62 9.32
C THR A 189 17.28 -7.59 9.50
N GLY A 190 16.97 -6.47 10.15
CA GLY A 190 17.92 -5.41 10.45
C GLY A 190 17.26 -4.02 10.45
N LEU A 191 18.07 -3.01 10.69
CA LEU A 191 17.66 -1.62 10.82
C LEU A 191 17.57 -0.91 9.45
N GLY A 192 17.45 0.42 9.46
CA GLY A 192 17.38 1.22 8.24
C GLY A 192 18.54 0.99 7.26
N GLU A 193 19.75 0.71 7.77
CA GLU A 193 20.93 0.44 6.95
C GLU A 193 20.77 -0.86 6.12
N THR A 194 20.18 -1.91 6.69
CA THR A 194 19.85 -3.15 5.95
C THR A 194 18.86 -2.86 4.80
N GLY A 195 17.91 -1.96 5.00
CA GLY A 195 17.01 -1.49 3.93
C GLY A 195 17.76 -0.75 2.82
N LYS A 196 18.75 0.07 3.18
CA LYS A 196 19.65 0.73 2.23
C LYS A 196 20.44 -0.31 1.43
N PHE A 197 21.06 -1.31 2.07
CA PHE A 197 21.76 -2.39 1.38
C PHE A 197 20.86 -3.10 0.37
N LEU A 198 19.60 -3.39 0.72
CA LEU A 198 18.65 -4.00 -0.21
C LEU A 198 18.35 -3.09 -1.41
N SER A 199 18.22 -1.78 -1.20
CA SER A 199 17.97 -0.82 -2.30
C SER A 199 19.17 -0.62 -3.23
N GLU A 200 20.39 -0.93 -2.77
CA GLU A 200 21.64 -0.89 -3.51
C GLU A 200 22.02 -2.24 -4.13
N ALA A 201 21.38 -3.34 -3.67
CA ALA A 201 21.66 -4.70 -4.14
C ALA A 201 21.21 -4.90 -5.60
N PRO A 202 21.73 -5.93 -6.30
CA PRO A 202 21.40 -6.20 -7.70
C PRO A 202 20.01 -6.88 -7.86
N ILE A 203 18.97 -6.26 -7.28
CA ILE A 203 17.57 -6.59 -7.47
C ILE A 203 17.02 -5.98 -8.78
N ASN A 204 15.88 -6.47 -9.24
CA ASN A 204 15.31 -6.03 -10.52
C ASN A 204 14.11 -5.09 -10.36
N LYS A 205 13.52 -5.01 -9.19
CA LYS A 205 12.44 -4.11 -8.79
C LYS A 205 12.45 -3.96 -7.28
N LEU A 206 12.00 -2.80 -6.76
CA LEU A 206 11.80 -2.61 -5.34
C LEU A 206 10.38 -2.10 -5.07
N ALA A 207 9.72 -2.68 -4.06
CA ALA A 207 8.49 -2.17 -3.48
C ALA A 207 8.78 -1.65 -2.06
N PHE A 208 8.35 -0.44 -1.77
CA PHE A 208 8.55 0.21 -0.49
C PHE A 208 7.22 0.72 0.05
N THR A 209 6.96 0.46 1.33
CA THR A 209 5.87 1.09 2.08
C THR A 209 6.42 1.71 3.36
N GLY A 210 6.17 2.99 3.57
CA GLY A 210 6.63 3.74 4.73
C GLY A 210 6.54 5.25 4.54
N SER A 211 7.31 6.03 5.33
CA SER A 211 7.23 7.50 5.24
C SER A 211 7.73 8.04 3.90
N THR A 212 7.13 9.13 3.43
CA THR A 212 7.52 9.86 2.21
C THR A 212 9.00 10.23 2.20
N ARG A 213 9.54 10.65 3.35
CA ARG A 213 10.96 10.98 3.51
C ARG A 213 11.86 9.78 3.19
N THR A 214 11.54 8.61 3.72
CA THR A 214 12.31 7.38 3.46
C THR A 214 12.12 6.89 2.03
N ALA A 215 10.91 7.02 1.48
CA ALA A 215 10.62 6.67 0.08
C ALA A 215 11.51 7.43 -0.91
N LYS A 216 11.73 8.74 -0.68
CA LYS A 216 12.64 9.56 -1.50
C LYS A 216 14.08 9.03 -1.49
N LEU A 217 14.60 8.64 -0.31
CA LEU A 217 15.94 8.06 -0.18
C LEU A 217 16.05 6.69 -0.88
N VAL A 218 15.02 5.86 -0.76
CA VAL A 218 14.95 4.56 -1.44
C VAL A 218 14.91 4.75 -2.96
N ALA A 219 14.09 5.67 -3.45
CA ALA A 219 13.99 5.98 -4.88
C ALA A 219 15.32 6.50 -5.43
N GLU A 220 16.00 7.40 -4.73
CA GLU A 220 17.33 7.90 -5.10
C GLU A 220 18.36 6.78 -5.17
N SER A 221 18.37 5.88 -4.18
CA SER A 221 19.26 4.72 -4.18
C SER A 221 19.02 3.80 -5.36
N CYS A 222 17.76 3.44 -5.63
CA CYS A 222 17.36 2.58 -6.74
C CYS A 222 17.66 3.21 -8.11
N ALA A 223 17.51 4.53 -8.24
CA ALA A 223 17.74 5.25 -9.49
C ALA A 223 19.19 5.12 -9.99
N LYS A 224 20.18 5.01 -9.09
CA LYS A 224 21.60 4.82 -9.44
C LYS A 224 21.84 3.56 -10.28
N ASN A 225 21.01 2.52 -10.08
CA ASN A 225 21.10 1.24 -10.76
C ASN A 225 19.92 0.99 -11.72
N MET A 226 19.13 2.03 -12.05
CA MET A 226 17.93 1.94 -12.89
C MET A 226 16.92 0.89 -12.40
N ILE A 227 16.84 0.67 -11.09
CA ILE A 227 15.88 -0.25 -10.47
C ILE A 227 14.52 0.46 -10.40
N PRO A 228 13.47 -0.02 -11.09
CA PRO A 228 12.14 0.55 -10.99
C PRO A 228 11.55 0.30 -9.61
N VAL A 229 10.80 1.28 -9.10
CA VAL A 229 10.21 1.21 -7.77
C VAL A 229 8.68 1.35 -7.82
N VAL A 230 8.00 0.80 -6.81
CA VAL A 230 6.65 1.18 -6.41
C VAL A 230 6.74 1.70 -4.98
N LEU A 231 6.17 2.88 -4.74
CA LEU A 231 6.26 3.59 -3.47
C LEU A 231 4.86 3.83 -2.92
N GLU A 232 4.61 3.27 -1.74
CA GLU A 232 3.41 3.50 -0.95
C GLU A 232 3.81 4.32 0.28
N CYS A 233 3.37 5.58 0.32
CA CYS A 233 3.74 6.51 1.37
C CYS A 233 2.54 6.86 2.25
N GLY A 234 2.76 7.75 3.23
CA GLY A 234 1.71 8.25 4.09
C GLY A 234 0.62 9.04 3.37
N GLY A 235 -0.42 9.35 4.10
CA GLY A 235 -1.56 10.13 3.65
C GLY A 235 -1.92 11.24 4.63
N LYS A 236 -2.85 12.10 4.22
CA LYS A 236 -3.58 13.05 5.06
C LYS A 236 -5.04 12.97 4.64
N ASP A 237 -5.60 11.78 4.80
CA ASP A 237 -6.84 11.40 4.16
C ASP A 237 -8.03 12.19 4.67
N PRO A 238 -8.81 12.83 3.79
CA PRO A 238 -10.01 13.56 4.16
C PRO A 238 -11.23 12.65 4.25
N VAL A 239 -12.10 12.98 5.19
CA VAL A 239 -13.48 12.51 5.22
C VAL A 239 -14.39 13.69 4.86
N ILE A 240 -15.21 13.56 3.83
CA ILE A 240 -16.18 14.55 3.42
C ILE A 240 -17.58 14.12 3.81
N VAL A 241 -18.28 14.94 4.61
CA VAL A 241 -19.64 14.67 5.09
C VAL A 241 -20.60 15.69 4.46
N ASP A 242 -21.39 15.25 3.48
CA ASP A 242 -22.41 16.06 2.79
C ASP A 242 -23.65 16.24 3.67
N LYS A 243 -24.43 17.29 3.38
CA LYS A 243 -25.68 17.65 4.08
C LYS A 243 -26.75 16.54 4.12
N ASP A 244 -26.70 15.56 3.23
CA ASP A 244 -27.66 14.46 3.16
C ASP A 244 -27.08 13.13 3.68
N ALA A 245 -25.89 13.15 4.27
CA ALA A 245 -25.23 11.97 4.83
C ALA A 245 -26.04 11.35 5.97
N ASN A 246 -25.84 10.06 6.21
CA ASN A 246 -26.25 9.43 7.45
C ASN A 246 -25.25 9.79 8.55
N ILE A 247 -25.59 10.78 9.37
CA ILE A 247 -24.68 11.40 10.34
C ILE A 247 -24.14 10.40 11.35
N LYS A 248 -25.00 9.56 11.89
CA LYS A 248 -24.59 8.54 12.89
C LYS A 248 -23.56 7.58 12.29
N LEU A 249 -23.83 7.06 11.10
CA LEU A 249 -22.93 6.15 10.40
C LEU A 249 -21.62 6.84 9.99
N ALA A 250 -21.69 8.09 9.50
CA ALA A 250 -20.51 8.86 9.12
C ALA A 250 -19.59 9.13 10.32
N ALA A 251 -20.16 9.50 11.49
CA ALA A 251 -19.41 9.72 12.71
C ALA A 251 -18.75 8.43 13.22
N GLU A 252 -19.51 7.31 13.28
CA GLU A 252 -19.00 6.01 13.68
C GLU A 252 -17.80 5.58 12.82
N TYR A 253 -17.91 5.68 11.50
CA TYR A 253 -16.84 5.33 10.58
C TYR A 253 -15.64 6.30 10.63
N ALA A 254 -15.89 7.60 10.78
CA ALA A 254 -14.82 8.59 10.92
C ALA A 254 -14.00 8.33 12.20
N VAL A 255 -14.67 8.07 13.32
CA VAL A 255 -14.02 7.73 14.60
C VAL A 255 -13.23 6.42 14.47
N TRP A 256 -13.84 5.37 13.91
CA TRP A 256 -13.14 4.11 13.73
C TRP A 256 -11.90 4.28 12.83
N SER A 257 -12.04 5.00 11.72
CA SER A 257 -10.94 5.25 10.77
C SER A 257 -9.81 6.08 11.38
N ALA A 258 -10.12 7.02 12.28
CA ALA A 258 -9.13 7.87 12.93
C ALA A 258 -8.46 7.19 14.14
N MET A 259 -9.15 6.26 14.82
CA MET A 259 -8.71 5.71 16.10
C MET A 259 -8.24 4.25 16.02
N ALA A 260 -8.69 3.47 15.05
CA ALA A 260 -8.27 2.08 14.87
C ALA A 260 -6.74 1.98 14.77
N ASN A 261 -6.16 0.94 15.39
CA ASN A 261 -4.70 0.78 15.48
C ASN A 261 -3.98 2.00 16.09
N ALA A 262 -4.62 2.71 17.03
CA ALA A 262 -4.15 3.97 17.62
C ALA A 262 -3.89 5.08 16.55
N GLY A 263 -4.67 5.12 15.47
CA GLY A 263 -4.51 6.04 14.36
C GLY A 263 -3.30 5.77 13.45
N GLN A 264 -2.61 4.65 13.66
CA GLN A 264 -1.39 4.27 12.95
C GLN A 264 -1.73 3.62 11.59
N SER A 265 -2.47 4.34 10.76
CA SER A 265 -2.92 3.90 9.43
C SER A 265 -2.67 4.98 8.40
N CYS A 266 -2.00 4.62 7.29
CA CYS A 266 -1.73 5.54 6.18
C CYS A 266 -3.01 6.07 5.49
N ILE A 267 -4.13 5.35 5.65
CA ILE A 267 -5.46 5.73 5.14
C ILE A 267 -6.42 6.13 6.26
N GLY A 268 -5.89 6.44 7.45
CA GLY A 268 -6.66 6.93 8.59
C GLY A 268 -7.33 8.26 8.30
N ALA A 269 -8.54 8.46 8.84
CA ALA A 269 -9.24 9.74 8.75
C ALA A 269 -8.54 10.77 9.66
N GLU A 270 -7.74 11.65 9.08
CA GLU A 270 -7.04 12.67 9.85
C GLU A 270 -7.74 14.03 9.80
N ARG A 271 -8.49 14.30 8.72
CA ARG A 271 -9.23 15.55 8.47
C ARG A 271 -10.67 15.24 8.09
N VAL A 272 -11.61 15.94 8.70
CA VAL A 272 -13.03 15.86 8.33
C VAL A 272 -13.54 17.22 7.88
N TYR A 273 -14.11 17.27 6.70
CA TYR A 273 -14.81 18.44 6.16
C TYR A 273 -16.30 18.16 6.17
N VAL A 274 -17.01 18.83 7.06
CA VAL A 274 -18.44 18.59 7.28
C VAL A 274 -19.27 19.80 6.82
N HIS A 275 -20.31 19.55 6.02
CA HIS A 275 -21.20 20.59 5.54
C HIS A 275 -21.90 21.29 6.72
N ALA A 276 -21.94 22.65 6.72
CA ALA A 276 -22.44 23.49 7.80
C ALA A 276 -23.83 23.10 8.34
N ARG A 277 -24.72 22.61 7.45
CA ARG A 277 -26.08 22.17 7.86
C ARG A 277 -26.11 21.00 8.83
N VAL A 278 -25.08 20.19 8.88
CA VAL A 278 -25.02 18.97 9.68
C VAL A 278 -23.82 18.93 10.63
N ALA A 279 -23.01 20.02 10.63
CA ALA A 279 -21.75 20.07 11.37
C ALA A 279 -21.95 19.84 12.89
N ALA A 280 -22.88 20.54 13.53
CA ALA A 280 -23.15 20.37 14.96
C ALA A 280 -23.54 18.92 15.28
N ALA A 281 -24.52 18.36 14.57
CA ALA A 281 -24.99 17.00 14.82
C ALA A 281 -23.91 15.94 14.54
N PHE A 282 -23.03 16.17 13.56
CA PHE A 282 -21.90 15.29 13.27
C PHE A 282 -20.84 15.37 14.39
N THR A 283 -20.47 16.57 14.81
CA THR A 283 -19.48 16.78 15.88
C THR A 283 -19.96 16.17 17.18
N ASP A 284 -21.22 16.38 17.57
CA ASP A 284 -21.82 15.76 18.76
C ASP A 284 -21.77 14.22 18.66
N ALA A 285 -22.07 13.66 17.51
CA ALA A 285 -22.00 12.22 17.28
C ALA A 285 -20.57 11.66 17.35
N VAL A 286 -19.57 12.40 16.84
CA VAL A 286 -18.14 12.04 16.97
C VAL A 286 -17.72 12.09 18.44
N VAL A 287 -18.03 13.16 19.17
CA VAL A 287 -17.71 13.31 20.60
C VAL A 287 -18.32 12.15 21.41
N SER A 288 -19.58 11.82 21.14
CA SER A 288 -20.25 10.69 21.80
C SER A 288 -19.55 9.36 21.50
N ALA A 289 -19.23 9.08 20.23
CA ALA A 289 -18.57 7.84 19.83
C ALA A 289 -17.15 7.70 20.40
N VAL A 290 -16.41 8.81 20.51
CA VAL A 290 -15.06 8.83 21.11
C VAL A 290 -15.10 8.60 22.61
N ASN A 291 -16.09 9.13 23.32
CA ASN A 291 -16.26 8.92 24.77
C ASN A 291 -16.53 7.45 25.15
N ASP A 292 -17.04 6.65 24.22
CA ASP A 292 -17.26 5.21 24.42
C ASP A 292 -15.98 4.38 24.22
N LEU A 293 -14.88 4.98 23.73
CA LEU A 293 -13.63 4.28 23.50
C LEU A 293 -12.86 3.99 24.79
N LYS A 294 -12.24 2.83 24.82
CA LYS A 294 -11.38 2.38 25.93
C LYS A 294 -9.99 2.08 25.37
N VAL A 295 -9.03 2.94 25.72
CA VAL A 295 -7.62 2.77 25.37
C VAL A 295 -7.09 1.45 25.95
N GLY A 296 -6.29 0.72 25.20
CA GLY A 296 -5.81 -0.60 25.59
C GLY A 296 -6.79 -1.75 25.30
N HIS A 297 -8.06 -1.44 24.98
CA HIS A 297 -9.07 -2.43 24.61
C HIS A 297 -9.53 -2.27 23.15
N HIS A 298 -9.99 -1.08 22.75
CA HIS A 298 -10.44 -0.82 21.38
C HIS A 298 -9.28 -0.56 20.42
N TYR A 299 -8.16 -0.09 20.94
CA TYR A 299 -6.89 0.03 20.23
C TYR A 299 -5.71 -0.01 21.22
N GLY A 300 -4.53 -0.34 20.70
CA GLY A 300 -3.30 -0.53 21.46
C GLY A 300 -2.46 0.74 21.65
N PRO A 301 -1.19 0.59 22.04
CA PRO A 301 -0.23 1.69 22.18
C PRO A 301 0.28 2.21 20.84
N ALA A 302 1.05 3.29 20.90
CA ALA A 302 1.93 3.69 19.82
C ALA A 302 3.08 2.67 19.68
N THR A 303 3.20 2.05 18.52
CA THR A 303 4.25 1.05 18.27
C THR A 303 5.64 1.68 18.20
N MET A 304 5.72 2.89 17.64
CA MET A 304 6.99 3.62 17.49
C MET A 304 7.04 4.80 18.47
N PRO A 305 7.98 4.82 19.45
CA PRO A 305 8.05 5.89 20.45
C PRO A 305 8.15 7.31 19.87
N LYS A 306 8.89 7.47 18.77
CA LYS A 306 9.03 8.77 18.09
C LYS A 306 7.69 9.33 17.60
N GLN A 307 6.68 8.49 17.38
CA GLN A 307 5.36 8.93 16.93
C GLN A 307 4.65 9.77 18.00
N LEU A 308 4.90 9.50 19.27
CA LEU A 308 4.33 10.28 20.39
C LEU A 308 4.76 11.75 20.33
N GLU A 309 6.02 12.02 19.93
CA GLU A 309 6.53 13.39 19.78
C GLU A 309 5.81 14.14 18.63
N ILE A 310 5.54 13.44 17.53
CA ILE A 310 4.82 14.02 16.39
C ILE A 310 3.38 14.35 16.80
N ILE A 311 2.69 13.42 17.47
CA ILE A 311 1.31 13.64 17.94
C ILE A 311 1.27 14.81 18.91
N LYS A 312 2.19 14.86 19.90
CA LYS A 312 2.29 15.98 20.86
C LYS A 312 2.47 17.31 20.15
N LYS A 313 3.38 17.36 19.17
CA LYS A 313 3.63 18.57 18.39
C LYS A 313 2.37 19.03 17.66
N HIS A 314 1.69 18.14 16.93
CA HIS A 314 0.50 18.52 16.14
C HIS A 314 -0.66 18.99 17.02
N VAL A 315 -0.91 18.35 18.16
CA VAL A 315 -1.92 18.80 19.13
C VAL A 315 -1.55 20.15 19.72
N SER A 316 -0.28 20.34 20.10
CA SER A 316 0.22 21.63 20.62
C SER A 316 0.12 22.75 19.59
N ASP A 317 0.52 22.49 18.34
CA ASP A 317 0.46 23.46 17.25
C ASP A 317 -1.01 23.86 16.98
N ALA A 318 -1.94 22.89 16.95
CA ALA A 318 -3.37 23.16 16.76
C ALA A 318 -3.95 24.03 17.89
N THR A 319 -3.63 23.70 19.14
CA THR A 319 -4.04 24.47 20.33
C THR A 319 -3.50 25.91 20.26
N ALA A 320 -2.22 26.07 19.95
CA ALA A 320 -1.58 27.39 19.83
C ALA A 320 -2.13 28.20 18.64
N ALA A 321 -2.60 27.53 17.59
CA ALA A 321 -3.23 28.17 16.44
C ALA A 321 -4.70 28.54 16.67
N GLY A 322 -5.26 28.25 17.84
CA GLY A 322 -6.63 28.61 18.22
C GLY A 322 -7.69 27.60 17.82
N ALA A 323 -7.33 26.33 17.59
CA ALA A 323 -8.28 25.26 17.38
C ALA A 323 -9.11 25.00 18.66
N ASP A 324 -10.37 24.60 18.51
CA ASP A 324 -11.22 24.15 19.60
C ASP A 324 -10.88 22.69 19.93
N ILE A 325 -10.37 22.42 21.13
CA ILE A 325 -10.11 21.08 21.61
C ILE A 325 -11.38 20.55 22.29
N LEU A 326 -12.05 19.58 21.65
CA LEU A 326 -13.31 19.03 22.12
C LEU A 326 -13.12 17.84 23.06
N ILE A 327 -12.10 17.02 22.82
CA ILE A 327 -11.72 15.89 23.68
C ILE A 327 -10.20 15.80 23.69
N GLY A 328 -9.66 15.50 24.88
CA GLY A 328 -8.23 15.33 25.08
C GLY A 328 -7.45 16.65 25.01
N ASP A 329 -6.15 16.53 25.08
CA ASP A 329 -5.17 17.62 25.01
C ASP A 329 -3.76 17.04 24.83
N VAL A 330 -2.71 17.85 25.03
CA VAL A 330 -1.31 17.40 25.00
C VAL A 330 -1.01 16.36 26.09
N ASP A 331 -1.65 16.47 27.25
CA ASP A 331 -1.46 15.55 28.39
C ASP A 331 -2.15 14.19 28.14
N SER A 332 -3.05 14.12 27.16
CA SER A 332 -3.66 12.87 26.69
C SER A 332 -2.65 11.92 26.03
N ILE A 333 -1.44 12.40 25.70
CA ILE A 333 -0.40 11.65 25.04
C ILE A 333 0.60 11.16 26.09
N GLY A 334 0.40 9.93 26.56
CA GLY A 334 1.28 9.27 27.53
C GLY A 334 2.58 8.76 26.91
N ASP A 335 3.32 7.99 27.69
CA ASP A 335 4.63 7.45 27.25
C ASP A 335 4.52 6.27 26.27
N ARG A 336 3.36 5.63 26.18
CA ARG A 336 3.08 4.48 25.31
C ARG A 336 1.70 4.57 24.67
N PHE A 337 0.70 4.93 25.47
CA PHE A 337 -0.68 5.02 25.03
C PHE A 337 -1.08 6.48 24.79
N VAL A 338 -1.92 6.67 23.81
CA VAL A 338 -2.49 7.97 23.48
C VAL A 338 -3.99 7.89 23.64
N SER A 339 -4.56 8.73 24.53
CA SER A 339 -6.00 8.91 24.58
C SER A 339 -6.49 9.70 23.38
N PRO A 340 -7.72 9.49 22.90
CA PRO A 340 -8.25 10.17 21.73
C PRO A 340 -8.17 11.70 21.85
N VAL A 341 -7.84 12.38 20.77
CA VAL A 341 -7.89 13.84 20.68
C VAL A 341 -8.84 14.24 19.55
N VAL A 342 -9.87 15.02 19.87
CA VAL A 342 -10.82 15.57 18.91
C VAL A 342 -10.65 17.09 18.85
N MET A 343 -10.33 17.61 17.69
CA MET A 343 -10.12 19.03 17.43
C MET A 343 -11.18 19.54 16.45
N ALA A 344 -11.59 20.78 16.58
CA ALA A 344 -12.45 21.44 15.61
C ALA A 344 -11.88 22.82 15.23
N ASN A 345 -12.32 23.35 14.09
CA ASN A 345 -11.91 24.66 13.59
C ASN A 345 -10.38 24.83 13.50
N VAL A 346 -9.67 23.77 13.14
CA VAL A 346 -8.20 23.79 13.01
C VAL A 346 -7.83 24.59 11.77
N PRO A 347 -6.96 25.62 11.88
CA PRO A 347 -6.51 26.37 10.70
C PRO A 347 -5.84 25.45 9.68
N GLU A 348 -6.19 25.59 8.40
CA GLU A 348 -5.70 24.72 7.30
C GLU A 348 -4.18 24.73 7.12
N THR A 349 -3.50 25.76 7.62
CA THR A 349 -2.03 25.88 7.59
C THR A 349 -1.33 25.21 8.79
N CYS A 350 -2.11 24.73 9.76
CA CYS A 350 -1.56 24.05 10.94
C CYS A 350 -0.96 22.68 10.57
N SER A 351 0.11 22.27 11.25
CA SER A 351 0.75 20.96 11.06
C SER A 351 -0.24 19.79 11.23
N ALA A 352 -1.23 19.93 12.12
CA ALA A 352 -2.31 18.96 12.29
C ALA A 352 -3.22 18.82 11.05
N MET A 353 -3.19 19.75 10.10
CA MET A 353 -3.95 19.70 8.84
C MET A 353 -3.07 19.40 7.62
N THR A 354 -1.78 19.74 7.66
CA THR A 354 -0.87 19.61 6.52
C THR A 354 -0.03 18.33 6.57
N ASP A 355 0.41 17.91 7.77
CA ASP A 355 1.33 16.80 7.94
C ASP A 355 0.60 15.56 8.47
N GLU A 356 1.07 14.36 8.10
CA GLU A 356 0.54 13.10 8.62
C GLU A 356 0.79 12.99 10.13
N THR A 357 -0.27 12.87 10.94
CA THR A 357 -0.18 12.74 12.39
C THR A 357 0.09 11.31 12.82
N PHE A 358 -0.55 10.33 12.17
CA PHE A 358 -0.39 8.89 12.44
C PHE A 358 -0.63 8.53 13.91
N GLY A 359 -1.65 9.13 14.49
CA GLY A 359 -2.06 8.98 15.89
C GLY A 359 -3.58 9.07 16.05
N PRO A 360 -4.16 8.71 17.21
CA PRO A 360 -5.60 8.71 17.43
C PRO A 360 -6.14 10.13 17.63
N THR A 361 -6.03 10.92 16.56
CA THR A 361 -6.49 12.31 16.50
C THR A 361 -7.42 12.50 15.32
N ILE A 362 -8.39 13.41 15.42
CA ILE A 362 -9.29 13.78 14.35
C ILE A 362 -9.53 15.28 14.37
N ALA A 363 -9.36 15.96 13.22
CA ALA A 363 -9.64 17.37 13.04
C ALA A 363 -10.94 17.55 12.23
N ILE A 364 -11.90 18.30 12.76
CA ILE A 364 -13.23 18.53 12.16
C ILE A 364 -13.36 19.99 11.76
N ASN A 365 -13.43 20.28 10.48
CA ASN A 365 -13.63 21.61 9.95
C ASN A 365 -14.98 21.72 9.23
N THR A 366 -15.71 22.79 9.53
CA THR A 366 -17.01 23.09 8.89
C THR A 366 -16.78 23.79 7.56
N VAL A 367 -17.47 23.31 6.51
CA VAL A 367 -17.46 23.91 5.18
C VAL A 367 -18.86 24.38 4.77
N GLN A 368 -18.94 25.44 3.97
CA GLN A 368 -20.22 26.00 3.55
C GLN A 368 -20.88 25.18 2.43
N ASN A 369 -20.07 24.55 1.60
CA ASN A 369 -20.52 23.72 0.47
C ASN A 369 -19.50 22.61 0.17
N ILE A 370 -19.88 21.71 -0.71
CA ILE A 370 -19.05 20.53 -1.05
C ILE A 370 -17.87 20.91 -1.94
N GLU A 371 -18.00 21.95 -2.74
CA GLU A 371 -16.92 22.47 -3.59
C GLU A 371 -15.74 22.97 -2.75
N GLU A 372 -16.01 23.60 -1.62
CA GLU A 372 -15.00 23.99 -0.63
C GLU A 372 -14.32 22.76 -0.02
N ALA A 373 -15.08 21.73 0.39
CA ALA A 373 -14.53 20.49 0.92
C ALA A 373 -13.59 19.81 -0.09
N ILE A 374 -13.99 19.75 -1.36
CA ILE A 374 -13.18 19.19 -2.44
C ILE A 374 -11.89 20.01 -2.63
N SER A 375 -12.01 21.33 -2.67
CA SER A 375 -10.86 22.23 -2.83
C SER A 375 -9.83 22.06 -1.71
N LEU A 376 -10.28 22.05 -0.45
CA LEU A 376 -9.42 21.85 0.73
C LEU A 376 -8.81 20.46 0.77
N SER A 377 -9.57 19.43 0.38
CA SER A 377 -9.06 18.08 0.27
C SER A 377 -7.93 17.97 -0.76
N ASN A 378 -8.13 18.58 -1.94
CA ASN A 378 -7.18 18.54 -3.05
C ASN A 378 -5.96 19.46 -2.85
N ALA A 379 -6.02 20.45 -1.96
CA ALA A 379 -4.89 21.33 -1.63
C ALA A 379 -3.76 20.61 -0.88
N SER A 380 -4.02 19.41 -0.33
CA SER A 380 -2.99 18.61 0.34
C SER A 380 -1.89 18.17 -0.63
N GLU A 381 -0.65 18.12 -0.14
CA GLU A 381 0.47 17.49 -0.84
C GLU A 381 0.31 15.97 -0.94
N TYR A 382 -0.52 15.36 -0.09
CA TYR A 382 -0.84 13.94 -0.09
C TYR A 382 -2.06 13.63 -0.97
N GLY A 383 -2.20 12.37 -1.33
CA GLY A 383 -3.32 11.88 -2.12
C GLY A 383 -3.39 10.35 -2.08
N LEU A 384 -3.42 9.75 -0.87
CA LEU A 384 -3.51 8.30 -0.74
C LEU A 384 -4.96 7.84 -0.85
N GLY A 385 -5.80 8.24 0.07
CA GLY A 385 -7.22 7.88 0.08
C GLY A 385 -8.13 9.05 0.44
N ALA A 386 -9.44 8.81 0.36
CA ALA A 386 -10.49 9.67 0.84
C ALA A 386 -11.77 8.88 1.14
N SER A 387 -12.62 9.43 2.02
CA SER A 387 -13.95 8.86 2.29
C SER A 387 -15.02 9.92 2.11
N VAL A 388 -16.12 9.58 1.46
CA VAL A 388 -17.22 10.50 1.17
C VAL A 388 -18.52 9.92 1.72
N PHE A 389 -19.21 10.69 2.56
CA PHE A 389 -20.53 10.34 3.08
C PHE A 389 -21.58 11.26 2.45
N SER A 390 -22.38 10.71 1.53
CA SER A 390 -23.48 11.38 0.85
C SER A 390 -24.43 10.34 0.29
N ARG A 391 -25.74 10.58 0.39
CA ARG A 391 -26.76 9.67 -0.19
C ARG A 391 -26.91 9.82 -1.69
N ARG A 392 -26.71 11.03 -2.24
CA ARG A 392 -27.02 11.36 -3.63
C ARG A 392 -25.82 11.69 -4.49
N ASN A 393 -24.78 12.29 -3.89
CA ASN A 393 -23.68 12.88 -4.64
C ASN A 393 -22.34 12.18 -4.43
N GLY A 394 -22.29 11.08 -3.66
CA GLY A 394 -21.05 10.45 -3.25
C GLY A 394 -20.08 10.14 -4.41
N GLU A 395 -20.56 9.53 -5.50
CA GLU A 395 -19.75 9.23 -6.68
C GLU A 395 -19.28 10.49 -7.43
N LYS A 396 -20.14 11.53 -7.49
CA LYS A 396 -19.78 12.81 -8.13
C LYS A 396 -18.72 13.57 -7.35
N ILE A 397 -18.76 13.50 -6.03
CA ILE A 397 -17.75 14.07 -5.14
C ILE A 397 -16.45 13.27 -5.30
N ALA A 398 -16.54 11.93 -5.20
CA ALA A 398 -15.40 11.05 -5.34
C ALA A 398 -14.62 11.25 -6.65
N ALA A 399 -15.32 11.48 -7.76
CA ALA A 399 -14.70 11.71 -9.08
C ALA A 399 -13.88 13.01 -9.18
N GLN A 400 -13.98 13.92 -8.20
CA GLN A 400 -13.27 15.19 -8.19
C GLN A 400 -12.09 15.21 -7.21
N LEU A 401 -11.89 14.13 -6.44
CA LEU A 401 -10.81 14.03 -5.46
C LEU A 401 -9.51 13.51 -6.11
N GLU A 402 -8.41 14.19 -5.82
CA GLU A 402 -7.07 13.91 -6.36
C GLU A 402 -6.32 12.93 -5.47
N CYS A 403 -6.84 11.71 -5.33
CA CYS A 403 -6.21 10.65 -4.55
C CYS A 403 -6.30 9.29 -5.24
N GLY A 404 -5.55 8.32 -4.73
CA GLY A 404 -5.44 6.99 -5.33
C GLY A 404 -6.66 6.12 -5.14
N ALA A 405 -7.41 6.30 -4.04
CA ALA A 405 -8.59 5.51 -3.73
C ALA A 405 -9.65 6.33 -2.99
N VAL A 406 -10.92 6.10 -3.30
CA VAL A 406 -12.04 6.77 -2.62
C VAL A 406 -13.08 5.74 -2.21
N THR A 407 -13.62 5.88 -1.00
CA THR A 407 -14.78 5.14 -0.54
C THR A 407 -16.01 6.03 -0.45
N VAL A 408 -17.18 5.46 -0.71
CA VAL A 408 -18.47 6.16 -0.59
C VAL A 408 -19.33 5.45 0.45
N ASN A 409 -19.74 6.19 1.48
CA ASN A 409 -20.53 5.71 2.63
C ASN A 409 -19.88 4.54 3.41
N THR A 410 -18.58 4.45 3.38
CA THR A 410 -17.76 3.51 4.13
C THR A 410 -16.33 4.04 4.25
N VAL A 411 -15.47 3.37 5.01
CA VAL A 411 -14.04 3.67 5.12
C VAL A 411 -13.22 2.39 4.86
N PHE A 412 -11.97 2.51 4.44
CA PHE A 412 -10.99 1.42 4.28
C PHE A 412 -11.39 0.28 3.32
N SER A 413 -12.62 0.23 2.81
CA SER A 413 -13.13 -0.94 2.10
C SER A 413 -12.34 -1.29 0.82
N PHE A 414 -11.70 -0.32 0.17
CA PHE A 414 -10.88 -0.57 -1.01
C PHE A 414 -9.65 -1.47 -0.69
N MET A 415 -9.10 -1.41 0.51
CA MET A 415 -7.97 -2.27 0.89
C MET A 415 -8.38 -3.74 1.05
N ALA A 416 -9.62 -3.99 1.48
CA ALA A 416 -10.15 -5.35 1.68
C ALA A 416 -10.64 -6.00 0.38
N VAL A 417 -10.70 -5.25 -0.74
CA VAL A 417 -11.14 -5.75 -2.05
C VAL A 417 -9.92 -6.05 -2.93
N PRO A 418 -9.47 -7.32 -3.05
CA PRO A 418 -8.22 -7.66 -3.74
C PRO A 418 -8.21 -7.36 -5.25
N SER A 419 -9.37 -7.07 -5.85
CA SER A 419 -9.52 -6.82 -7.28
C SER A 419 -9.40 -5.34 -7.68
N VAL A 420 -9.31 -4.43 -6.72
CA VAL A 420 -9.09 -3.01 -7.00
C VAL A 420 -7.65 -2.61 -6.68
N PRO A 421 -7.04 -1.72 -7.48
CA PRO A 421 -5.68 -1.25 -7.22
C PRO A 421 -5.64 -0.38 -5.95
N PHE A 422 -4.52 -0.42 -5.27
CA PHE A 422 -4.20 0.44 -4.14
C PHE A 422 -2.90 1.20 -4.40
N GLY A 423 -2.85 2.45 -4.02
CA GLY A 423 -1.65 3.30 -4.14
C GLY A 423 -1.99 4.77 -4.24
N GLY A 424 -1.05 5.61 -3.88
CA GLY A 424 -1.20 7.05 -3.78
C GLY A 424 -1.04 7.83 -5.08
N ALA A 425 -1.29 9.11 -4.96
CA ALA A 425 -0.91 10.18 -5.88
C ALA A 425 -0.09 11.22 -5.10
N LYS A 426 0.50 12.20 -5.79
CA LYS A 426 1.28 13.28 -5.19
C LYS A 426 2.41 12.73 -4.29
N GLN A 427 2.57 13.25 -3.06
CA GLN A 427 3.59 12.80 -2.10
C GLN A 427 3.25 11.45 -1.44
N SER A 428 2.06 10.92 -1.66
CA SER A 428 1.69 9.57 -1.20
C SER A 428 2.26 8.44 -2.06
N GLY A 429 3.07 8.78 -3.05
CA GLY A 429 3.84 7.81 -3.84
C GLY A 429 3.28 7.55 -5.22
N TYR A 430 3.79 6.50 -5.86
CA TYR A 430 3.42 6.11 -7.23
C TYR A 430 3.60 4.62 -7.47
N GLY A 431 3.01 4.13 -8.57
CA GLY A 431 2.80 2.71 -8.80
C GLY A 431 1.50 2.25 -8.16
N ARG A 432 1.21 0.98 -8.26
CA ARG A 432 0.02 0.37 -7.64
C ARG A 432 0.36 -1.02 -7.10
N ILE A 433 -0.21 -1.34 -5.95
CA ILE A 433 -0.33 -2.71 -5.46
C ILE A 433 -1.79 -3.14 -5.59
N HIS A 434 -2.09 -4.40 -5.35
CA HIS A 434 -3.42 -4.99 -5.51
C HIS A 434 -3.99 -4.91 -6.94
N GLY A 435 -5.07 -5.62 -7.19
CA GLY A 435 -5.74 -5.64 -8.46
C GLY A 435 -4.91 -6.16 -9.65
N PRO A 436 -5.42 -6.04 -10.86
CA PRO A 436 -4.66 -6.31 -12.08
C PRO A 436 -3.44 -5.40 -12.21
N GLU A 437 -3.56 -4.14 -11.78
CA GLU A 437 -2.49 -3.14 -11.81
C GLU A 437 -1.31 -3.58 -10.95
N GLY A 438 -1.57 -4.09 -9.73
CA GLY A 438 -0.53 -4.64 -8.86
C GLY A 438 0.17 -5.87 -9.46
N LEU A 439 -0.56 -6.74 -10.18
CA LEU A 439 0.07 -7.82 -10.93
C LEU A 439 0.95 -7.28 -12.08
N HIS A 440 0.50 -6.25 -12.78
CA HIS A 440 1.27 -5.60 -13.84
C HIS A 440 2.52 -4.89 -13.30
N GLU A 441 2.45 -4.32 -12.10
CA GLU A 441 3.55 -3.61 -11.45
C GLU A 441 4.79 -4.50 -11.26
N PHE A 442 4.60 -5.79 -11.03
CA PHE A 442 5.68 -6.77 -10.86
C PHE A 442 6.07 -7.48 -12.16
N THR A 443 5.70 -6.92 -13.32
CA THR A 443 6.07 -7.39 -14.66
C THR A 443 6.36 -6.21 -15.58
N TYR A 444 7.19 -6.42 -16.58
CA TYR A 444 7.31 -5.47 -17.68
C TYR A 444 6.65 -6.01 -18.96
N ALA A 445 6.17 -5.08 -19.79
CA ALA A 445 5.54 -5.43 -21.05
C ALA A 445 6.61 -5.69 -22.12
N ARG A 446 6.54 -6.86 -22.78
CA ARG A 446 7.36 -7.20 -23.93
C ARG A 446 6.48 -7.33 -25.16
N SER A 447 6.74 -6.53 -26.19
CA SER A 447 6.06 -6.64 -27.48
C SER A 447 6.69 -7.74 -28.32
N VAL A 448 5.87 -8.64 -28.84
CA VAL A 448 6.29 -9.68 -29.77
C VAL A 448 5.49 -9.54 -31.05
N VAL A 449 6.17 -9.29 -32.16
CA VAL A 449 5.57 -9.19 -33.49
C VAL A 449 6.17 -10.25 -34.38
N ARG A 450 5.33 -11.13 -34.91
CA ARG A 450 5.76 -12.22 -35.81
C ARG A 450 5.08 -12.11 -37.15
N LYS A 451 5.87 -12.20 -38.23
CA LYS A 451 5.34 -12.31 -39.57
C LYS A 451 4.56 -13.61 -39.75
N ARG A 452 3.35 -13.54 -40.30
CA ARG A 452 2.48 -14.71 -40.62
C ARG A 452 2.76 -15.26 -42.01
N TYR A 453 2.86 -14.33 -42.98
CA TYR A 453 3.09 -14.64 -44.37
C TYR A 453 3.74 -13.48 -45.08
N GLU A 454 4.43 -13.78 -46.20
CA GLU A 454 5.05 -12.76 -47.03
C GLU A 454 4.02 -12.01 -47.87
N ILE A 455 4.25 -10.72 -48.01
CA ILE A 455 3.51 -9.88 -48.97
C ILE A 455 4.54 -9.22 -49.92
N PRO A 456 4.12 -8.87 -51.15
CA PRO A 456 5.03 -8.21 -52.12
C PRO A 456 5.52 -6.85 -51.65
N LEU A 457 4.94 -6.28 -50.64
CA LEU A 457 5.23 -4.96 -50.08
C LEU A 457 6.40 -5.03 -49.08
N ARG A 458 7.64 -4.97 -49.58
CA ARG A 458 8.86 -5.07 -48.75
C ARG A 458 9.38 -3.68 -48.36
N VAL A 459 8.65 -2.94 -47.53
CA VAL A 459 8.98 -1.56 -47.13
C VAL A 459 10.23 -1.45 -46.24
N THR A 460 10.58 -2.51 -45.52
CA THR A 460 11.77 -2.59 -44.65
C THR A 460 12.99 -3.18 -45.36
N SER A 461 13.17 -2.88 -46.66
CA SER A 461 14.30 -3.31 -47.46
C SER A 461 14.95 -2.12 -48.14
N PHE A 462 16.28 -2.09 -48.20
CA PHE A 462 17.03 -1.11 -49.04
C PHE A 462 16.78 -1.30 -50.53
N GLN A 463 16.28 -2.49 -50.93
CA GLN A 463 15.90 -2.80 -52.33
C GLN A 463 14.42 -2.49 -52.62
N ARG A 464 13.73 -1.75 -51.71
CA ARG A 464 12.32 -1.39 -51.91
C ARG A 464 12.17 -0.52 -53.16
N LYS A 465 11.14 -0.81 -53.96
CA LYS A 465 10.78 -0.05 -55.14
C LYS A 465 9.90 1.15 -54.74
N GLU A 466 9.99 2.23 -55.52
CA GLU A 466 9.25 3.47 -55.27
C GLU A 466 7.71 3.27 -55.09
N TRP A 467 7.14 2.37 -55.94
CA TRP A 467 5.72 2.06 -55.89
C TRP A 467 5.28 1.50 -54.49
N GLN A 468 6.16 0.77 -53.82
CA GLN A 468 5.86 0.21 -52.50
C GLN A 468 5.69 1.32 -51.47
N THR A 469 6.53 2.35 -51.52
CA THR A 469 6.39 3.55 -50.68
C THR A 469 5.12 4.31 -51.03
N LYS A 470 4.80 4.48 -52.32
CA LYS A 470 3.56 5.15 -52.77
C LYS A 470 2.29 4.43 -52.25
N VAL A 471 2.26 3.09 -52.28
CA VAL A 471 1.16 2.29 -51.74
C VAL A 471 0.99 2.52 -50.26
N VAL A 472 2.06 2.51 -49.47
CA VAL A 472 1.98 2.74 -48.02
C VAL A 472 1.43 4.16 -47.72
N VAL A 473 1.98 5.16 -48.44
CA VAL A 473 1.52 6.54 -48.28
C VAL A 473 0.05 6.70 -48.66
N PHE A 474 -0.39 6.06 -49.74
CA PHE A 474 -1.80 6.06 -50.16
C PHE A 474 -2.70 5.42 -49.09
N LEU A 475 -2.33 4.24 -48.59
CA LEU A 475 -3.09 3.59 -47.49
C LEU A 475 -3.15 4.45 -46.27
N THR A 476 -2.04 5.08 -45.86
CA THR A 476 -2.03 6.00 -44.72
C THR A 476 -2.99 7.17 -44.90
N LYS A 477 -3.01 7.78 -46.09
CA LYS A 477 -3.93 8.91 -46.40
C LYS A 477 -5.40 8.49 -46.50
N PHE A 478 -5.65 7.25 -46.93
CA PHE A 478 -7.04 6.77 -47.09
C PHE A 478 -7.68 6.36 -45.78
N PHE A 479 -6.91 5.86 -44.80
CA PHE A 479 -7.42 5.36 -43.54
C PHE A 479 -7.25 6.32 -42.34
N ASN A 480 -6.66 7.50 -42.52
CA ASN A 480 -6.61 8.61 -41.55
C ASN A 480 -7.19 9.88 -42.19
#